data_7fc4153f6947f97c59f17908a5d3b936
#
_entry.id   7fc4153f6947f97c59f17908a5d3b936
#
_cell.length_a   1.000
_cell.length_b   1.000
_cell.length_c   1.000
_cell.angle_alpha   90.00
_cell.angle_beta   90.00
_cell.angle_gamma   90.00
#
_symmetry.space_group_name_H-M   'P 1'
#
loop_
_entity.id
_entity.type
_entity.pdbx_description
1 polymer ?
#
loop_
_entity_poly.entity_id
_entity_poly.type
_entity_poly.pdbx_seq_one_letter_code
_entity_poly.pdbx_strand_id
1 'polypeptide(L)'
;MKYITQLALTLLVTLVITSCSDMSKNETLASKASNSFYVEYLMCDFGPDASPETFVPMISEWNDTLDTLETAVPYSVGLVPQFETELMEMLWVLVWPSQEMSEAGWKEWIEGPADAWTEKVRPIVDCGSTAEGTIRNYAFDVYSFWSPKAVDQEPPGITGFSFCTYSPTNTEQVLLDGIDSYNSWLDLVTEGVDQPSAYFYNIHVPRFETPIEGSQAGAYDYAYLHFWESEEVRQQGSALFESSGSANADNPCTEIMLYDSYPYRNKL
;
A
#
# COMPACT_ATOMS: atom_id res chain seq x y z
N MET A 1 90.78 -1.08 -25.95
CA MET A 1 89.60 -0.59 -26.75
C MET A 1 88.47 -1.57 -26.59
N LYS A 2 87.55 -1.32 -25.77
CA LYS A 2 86.32 -2.09 -25.63
C LYS A 2 85.18 -1.10 -25.29
N TYR A 3 84.29 -0.93 -26.22
CA TYR A 3 83.09 -0.10 -26.06
C TYR A 3 82.04 -0.91 -25.30
N ILE A 4 81.57 -0.38 -24.20
CA ILE A 4 80.44 -0.92 -23.45
C ILE A 4 79.19 -0.06 -23.80
N THR A 5 78.28 -0.66 -24.51
CA THR A 5 77.01 -0.08 -24.91
C THR A 5 76.06 -0.26 -23.75
N GLN A 6 75.61 0.84 -23.10
CA GLN A 6 74.56 0.83 -22.11
C GLN A 6 73.24 0.82 -22.82
N LEU A 7 72.47 -0.22 -22.59
CA LEU A 7 71.03 -0.34 -22.99
C LEU A 7 70.17 0.28 -21.91
N ALA A 8 69.56 1.42 -22.18
CA ALA A 8 68.61 2.03 -21.32
C ALA A 8 67.25 1.34 -21.55
N LEU A 9 66.78 0.58 -20.55
CA LEU A 9 65.47 -0.06 -20.52
C LEU A 9 64.48 0.93 -19.97
N THR A 10 63.67 1.57 -20.83
CA THR A 10 62.59 2.47 -20.44
C THR A 10 61.36 1.62 -20.05
N LEU A 11 61.10 1.53 -18.77
CA LEU A 11 59.92 0.85 -18.23
C LEU A 11 58.71 1.80 -18.37
N LEU A 12 57.84 1.53 -19.35
CA LEU A 12 56.55 2.23 -19.52
C LEU A 12 55.53 1.64 -18.53
N VAL A 13 55.35 2.30 -17.40
CA VAL A 13 54.27 1.96 -16.46
C VAL A 13 52.99 2.55 -17.00
N THR A 14 52.20 1.73 -17.67
CA THR A 14 50.83 2.05 -18.05
C THR A 14 49.97 1.96 -16.78
N LEU A 15 49.63 3.13 -16.19
CA LEU A 15 48.56 3.23 -15.18
C LEU A 15 47.23 2.95 -15.87
N VAL A 16 46.73 1.73 -15.70
CA VAL A 16 45.30 1.43 -15.97
C VAL A 16 44.49 2.04 -14.84
N ILE A 17 43.99 3.24 -15.08
CA ILE A 17 42.96 3.82 -14.21
C ILE A 17 41.68 3.03 -14.53
N THR A 18 41.45 1.95 -13.78
CA THR A 18 40.12 1.36 -13.65
C THR A 18 39.24 2.40 -12.94
N SER A 19 38.60 3.25 -13.73
CA SER A 19 37.45 3.97 -13.26
C SER A 19 36.37 2.93 -12.92
N CYS A 20 36.30 2.53 -11.65
CA CYS A 20 35.05 2.01 -11.11
C CYS A 20 34.05 3.14 -11.27
N SER A 21 33.33 3.15 -12.38
CA SER A 21 32.01 3.80 -12.38
C SER A 21 31.19 3.02 -11.36
N ASP A 22 31.07 3.57 -10.15
CA ASP A 22 29.96 3.25 -9.30
C ASP A 22 28.70 3.51 -10.17
N MET A 23 28.20 2.43 -10.75
CA MET A 23 26.81 2.42 -11.17
C MET A 23 26.04 2.55 -9.86
N SER A 24 25.73 3.78 -9.45
CA SER A 24 24.71 4.03 -8.47
C SER A 24 23.48 3.28 -8.99
N LYS A 25 23.16 2.15 -8.37
CA LYS A 25 21.88 1.51 -8.60
C LYS A 25 20.86 2.60 -8.29
N ASN A 26 20.11 3.05 -9.29
CA ASN A 26 19.00 3.94 -9.04
C ASN A 26 18.12 3.23 -8.03
N GLU A 27 18.00 3.78 -6.84
CA GLU A 27 17.05 3.30 -5.84
C GLU A 27 15.65 3.44 -6.43
N THR A 28 14.81 2.47 -6.17
CA THR A 28 13.39 2.46 -6.54
C THR A 28 12.56 2.18 -5.31
N LEU A 29 11.28 2.49 -5.34
CA LEU A 29 10.35 2.14 -4.26
C LEU A 29 10.48 0.65 -3.89
N ALA A 30 10.49 -0.24 -4.88
CA ALA A 30 10.62 -1.67 -4.65
C ALA A 30 11.94 -2.09 -4.00
N SER A 31 13.07 -1.43 -4.33
CA SER A 31 14.37 -1.77 -3.75
C SER A 31 14.56 -1.25 -2.33
N LYS A 32 13.80 -0.22 -1.93
CA LYS A 32 13.90 0.46 -0.65
C LYS A 32 12.87 -0.04 0.37
N ALA A 33 11.75 -0.56 -0.10
CA ALA A 33 10.67 -1.06 0.77
C ALA A 33 11.14 -2.24 1.65
N SER A 34 10.65 -2.27 2.89
CA SER A 34 10.85 -3.40 3.80
C SER A 34 10.03 -4.62 3.39
N ASN A 35 8.83 -4.40 2.84
CA ASN A 35 7.93 -5.39 2.29
C ASN A 35 7.19 -4.83 1.09
N SER A 36 6.70 -5.72 0.22
CA SER A 36 5.82 -5.38 -0.88
C SER A 36 4.64 -6.35 -0.94
N PHE A 37 3.50 -5.84 -1.41
CA PHE A 37 2.26 -6.58 -1.52
C PHE A 37 1.58 -6.23 -2.85
N TYR A 38 0.70 -7.10 -3.29
CA TYR A 38 -0.30 -6.82 -4.32
C TYR A 38 -1.65 -6.64 -3.63
N VAL A 39 -2.27 -5.48 -3.79
CA VAL A 39 -3.48 -5.13 -3.06
C VAL A 39 -4.60 -4.76 -4.01
N GLU A 40 -5.77 -5.32 -3.78
CA GLU A 40 -6.97 -5.08 -4.56
C GLU A 40 -8.03 -4.40 -3.71
N TYR A 41 -8.69 -3.40 -4.28
CA TYR A 41 -9.79 -2.65 -3.68
C TYR A 41 -11.05 -2.88 -4.49
N LEU A 42 -11.98 -3.65 -3.92
CA LEU A 42 -13.30 -3.86 -4.53
C LEU A 42 -14.25 -2.79 -4.00
N MET A 43 -14.89 -2.06 -4.90
CA MET A 43 -15.96 -1.14 -4.54
C MET A 43 -17.24 -1.92 -4.27
N CYS A 44 -17.81 -1.71 -3.11
CA CYS A 44 -19.00 -2.42 -2.63
C CYS A 44 -20.10 -1.44 -2.27
N ASP A 45 -21.33 -1.90 -2.46
CA ASP A 45 -22.55 -1.23 -2.02
C ASP A 45 -23.27 -2.13 -1.00
N PHE A 46 -23.88 -1.54 0.02
CA PHE A 46 -24.66 -2.29 1.01
C PHE A 46 -26.01 -2.72 0.44
N GLY A 47 -26.36 -3.96 0.69
CA GLY A 47 -27.67 -4.49 0.34
C GLY A 47 -28.76 -4.09 1.35
N PRO A 48 -30.04 -4.36 1.02
CA PRO A 48 -31.17 -3.97 1.87
C PRO A 48 -31.19 -4.65 3.26
N ASP A 49 -30.48 -5.77 3.41
CA ASP A 49 -30.37 -6.52 4.65
C ASP A 49 -29.06 -6.25 5.40
N ALA A 50 -28.28 -5.22 4.97
CA ALA A 50 -27.04 -4.87 5.61
C ALA A 50 -27.24 -4.34 7.03
N SER A 51 -26.63 -4.99 7.99
CA SER A 51 -26.59 -4.60 9.40
C SER A 51 -25.40 -5.30 10.10
N PRO A 52 -24.97 -4.86 11.27
CA PRO A 52 -23.94 -5.58 12.03
C PRO A 52 -24.31 -7.05 12.30
N GLU A 53 -25.59 -7.33 12.54
CA GLU A 53 -26.13 -8.66 12.84
C GLU A 53 -26.04 -9.62 11.64
N THR A 54 -26.07 -9.09 10.41
CA THR A 54 -25.95 -9.89 9.18
C THR A 54 -24.52 -9.89 8.65
N PHE A 55 -23.80 -8.77 8.79
CA PHE A 55 -22.48 -8.60 8.23
C PHE A 55 -21.41 -9.41 8.99
N VAL A 56 -21.42 -9.38 10.33
CA VAL A 56 -20.41 -10.10 11.13
C VAL A 56 -20.46 -11.62 10.91
N PRO A 57 -21.63 -12.30 10.93
CA PRO A 57 -21.71 -13.70 10.58
C PRO A 57 -21.28 -14.00 9.12
N MET A 58 -21.62 -13.11 8.19
CA MET A 58 -21.19 -13.24 6.80
C MET A 58 -19.67 -13.25 6.67
N ILE A 59 -18.97 -12.32 7.35
CA ILE A 59 -17.49 -12.31 7.35
C ILE A 59 -16.91 -13.60 7.96
N SER A 60 -17.51 -14.13 9.03
CA SER A 60 -17.10 -15.42 9.60
C SER A 60 -17.20 -16.54 8.57
N GLU A 61 -18.33 -16.64 7.89
CA GLU A 61 -18.57 -17.68 6.88
C GLU A 61 -17.66 -17.50 5.64
N TRP A 62 -17.38 -16.27 5.25
CA TRP A 62 -16.39 -15.99 4.20
C TRP A 62 -15.02 -16.53 4.57
N ASN A 63 -14.59 -16.32 5.81
CA ASN A 63 -13.33 -16.87 6.32
C ASN A 63 -13.33 -18.41 6.30
N ASP A 64 -14.42 -19.04 6.75
CA ASP A 64 -14.57 -20.49 6.74
C ASP A 64 -14.49 -21.03 5.30
N THR A 65 -15.10 -20.34 4.34
CA THR A 65 -15.04 -20.70 2.92
C THR A 65 -13.63 -20.57 2.38
N LEU A 66 -12.93 -19.45 2.66
CA LEU A 66 -11.55 -19.26 2.25
C LEU A 66 -10.60 -20.30 2.85
N ASP A 67 -10.83 -20.73 4.09
CA ASP A 67 -9.99 -21.74 4.74
C ASP A 67 -10.12 -23.14 4.10
N THR A 68 -11.05 -23.33 3.15
CA THR A 68 -11.15 -24.54 2.31
C THR A 68 -10.33 -24.48 1.03
N LEU A 69 -9.83 -23.31 0.65
CA LEU A 69 -9.07 -23.08 -0.58
C LEU A 69 -7.57 -23.30 -0.34
N GLU A 70 -6.85 -23.75 -1.38
CA GLU A 70 -5.39 -23.89 -1.32
C GLU A 70 -4.70 -22.52 -1.33
N THR A 71 -5.26 -21.59 -2.12
CA THR A 71 -4.75 -20.22 -2.26
C THR A 71 -5.79 -19.22 -1.78
N ALA A 72 -5.81 -18.98 -0.49
CA ALA A 72 -6.69 -17.97 0.11
C ALA A 72 -5.96 -16.64 0.35
N VAL A 73 -6.68 -15.52 0.20
CA VAL A 73 -6.14 -14.21 0.61
C VAL A 73 -5.78 -14.25 2.10
N PRO A 74 -4.53 -13.89 2.47
CA PRO A 74 -4.12 -13.99 3.88
C PRO A 74 -4.60 -12.83 4.75
N TYR A 75 -4.79 -11.64 4.17
CA TYR A 75 -5.25 -10.47 4.90
C TYR A 75 -6.33 -9.70 4.14
N SER A 76 -7.33 -9.24 4.86
CA SER A 76 -8.42 -8.43 4.29
C SER A 76 -8.98 -7.47 5.33
N VAL A 77 -9.40 -6.31 4.83
CA VAL A 77 -9.99 -5.23 5.63
C VAL A 77 -11.13 -4.57 4.87
N GLY A 78 -12.18 -4.17 5.58
CA GLY A 78 -13.22 -3.30 5.06
C GLY A 78 -12.92 -1.86 5.41
N LEU A 79 -13.08 -0.95 4.44
CA LEU A 79 -12.91 0.49 4.63
C LEU A 79 -14.24 1.19 4.34
N VAL A 80 -14.80 1.87 5.33
CA VAL A 80 -16.03 2.65 5.20
C VAL A 80 -15.67 4.12 5.13
N PRO A 81 -16.04 4.85 4.05
CA PRO A 81 -15.65 6.25 3.90
C PRO A 81 -16.30 7.15 4.97
N GLN A 82 -15.51 8.08 5.52
CA GLN A 82 -15.97 9.13 6.42
C GLN A 82 -16.42 10.41 5.67
N PHE A 83 -16.59 10.30 4.35
CA PHE A 83 -17.03 11.38 3.46
C PHE A 83 -18.16 10.88 2.54
N GLU A 84 -18.95 11.81 2.02
CA GLU A 84 -20.00 11.47 1.05
C GLU A 84 -19.41 11.12 -0.31
N THR A 85 -19.84 9.99 -0.88
CA THR A 85 -19.48 9.53 -2.21
C THR A 85 -20.60 8.72 -2.84
N GLU A 86 -20.80 8.86 -4.16
CA GLU A 86 -21.74 8.06 -4.94
C GLU A 86 -21.07 6.83 -5.58
N LEU A 87 -19.75 6.65 -5.38
CA LEU A 87 -18.98 5.58 -6.03
C LEU A 87 -19.13 4.23 -5.34
N MET A 88 -19.25 4.24 -4.02
CA MET A 88 -19.31 3.05 -3.18
C MET A 88 -19.74 3.42 -1.78
N GLU A 89 -20.27 2.46 -1.04
CA GLU A 89 -20.53 2.61 0.38
C GLU A 89 -19.39 2.04 1.24
N MET A 90 -18.58 1.12 0.67
CA MET A 90 -17.35 0.61 1.29
C MET A 90 -16.36 0.09 0.25
N LEU A 91 -15.09 -0.05 0.67
CA LEU A 91 -14.07 -0.82 -0.06
C LEU A 91 -13.81 -2.13 0.68
N TRP A 92 -13.86 -3.24 -0.05
CA TRP A 92 -13.36 -4.51 0.44
C TRP A 92 -11.94 -4.71 -0.07
N VAL A 93 -10.98 -4.71 0.84
CA VAL A 93 -9.54 -4.75 0.50
C VAL A 93 -9.02 -6.16 0.65
N LEU A 94 -8.32 -6.64 -0.38
CA LEU A 94 -7.64 -7.93 -0.40
C LEU A 94 -6.14 -7.69 -0.52
N VAL A 95 -5.36 -8.18 0.44
CA VAL A 95 -3.91 -8.02 0.47
C VAL A 95 -3.24 -9.36 0.20
N TRP A 96 -2.51 -9.43 -0.90
CA TRP A 96 -1.84 -10.62 -1.37
C TRP A 96 -0.31 -10.46 -1.30
N PRO A 97 0.44 -11.54 -1.05
CA PRO A 97 1.89 -11.50 -1.11
C PRO A 97 2.43 -11.15 -2.50
N SER A 98 1.71 -11.50 -3.57
CA SER A 98 2.07 -11.19 -4.95
C SER A 98 0.85 -11.23 -5.89
N GLN A 99 1.01 -10.68 -7.09
CA GLN A 99 -0.01 -10.75 -8.15
C GLN A 99 -0.32 -12.22 -8.55
N GLU A 100 0.70 -13.06 -8.65
CA GLU A 100 0.52 -14.47 -9.02
C GLU A 100 -0.33 -15.21 -7.98
N MET A 101 -0.18 -14.90 -6.70
CA MET A 101 -1.03 -15.47 -5.66
C MET A 101 -2.46 -14.95 -5.73
N SER A 102 -2.66 -13.68 -6.06
CA SER A 102 -3.99 -13.12 -6.32
C SER A 102 -4.67 -13.84 -7.49
N GLU A 103 -3.98 -13.97 -8.63
CA GLU A 103 -4.50 -14.64 -9.82
C GLU A 103 -4.88 -16.11 -9.52
N ALA A 104 -4.05 -16.83 -8.77
CA ALA A 104 -4.33 -18.21 -8.36
C ALA A 104 -5.54 -18.28 -7.41
N GLY A 105 -5.60 -17.42 -6.41
CA GLY A 105 -6.71 -17.36 -5.46
C GLY A 105 -8.04 -16.99 -6.11
N TRP A 106 -8.03 -15.98 -7.00
CA TRP A 106 -9.23 -15.62 -7.77
C TRP A 106 -9.71 -16.75 -8.68
N LYS A 107 -8.78 -17.46 -9.34
CA LYS A 107 -9.15 -18.61 -10.17
C LYS A 107 -9.84 -19.68 -9.34
N GLU A 108 -9.27 -20.04 -8.20
CA GLU A 108 -9.82 -21.06 -7.31
C GLU A 108 -11.18 -20.64 -6.73
N TRP A 109 -11.31 -19.35 -6.35
CA TRP A 109 -12.57 -18.76 -5.91
C TRP A 109 -13.66 -18.84 -6.97
N ILE A 110 -13.36 -18.42 -8.21
CA ILE A 110 -14.31 -18.39 -9.35
C ILE A 110 -14.71 -19.79 -9.78
N GLU A 111 -13.76 -20.74 -9.83
CA GLU A 111 -14.04 -22.13 -10.21
C GLU A 111 -14.79 -22.90 -9.09
N GLY A 112 -14.84 -22.36 -7.89
CA GLY A 112 -15.42 -23.01 -6.70
C GLY A 112 -16.63 -22.25 -6.11
N PRO A 113 -16.44 -21.51 -5.01
CA PRO A 113 -17.56 -21.00 -4.22
C PRO A 113 -18.23 -19.72 -4.75
N ALA A 114 -17.65 -19.00 -5.73
CA ALA A 114 -18.02 -17.64 -6.08
C ALA A 114 -19.51 -17.43 -6.37
N ASP A 115 -20.11 -18.28 -7.20
CA ASP A 115 -21.52 -18.11 -7.62
C ASP A 115 -22.48 -18.25 -6.45
N ALA A 116 -22.32 -19.33 -5.67
CA ALA A 116 -23.17 -19.59 -4.50
C ALA A 116 -22.98 -18.53 -3.42
N TRP A 117 -21.74 -18.09 -3.22
CA TRP A 117 -21.41 -17.02 -2.29
C TRP A 117 -22.07 -15.71 -2.70
N THR A 118 -21.87 -15.25 -3.94
CA THR A 118 -22.41 -13.99 -4.46
C THR A 118 -23.94 -13.95 -4.36
N GLU A 119 -24.62 -15.03 -4.75
CA GLU A 119 -26.08 -15.12 -4.64
C GLU A 119 -26.55 -14.95 -3.20
N LYS A 120 -25.85 -15.61 -2.27
CA LYS A 120 -26.18 -15.60 -0.85
C LYS A 120 -25.98 -14.24 -0.20
N VAL A 121 -24.87 -13.53 -0.51
CA VAL A 121 -24.48 -12.31 0.22
C VAL A 121 -24.98 -11.02 -0.41
N ARG A 122 -25.45 -11.04 -1.66
CA ARG A 122 -25.97 -9.86 -2.35
C ARG A 122 -27.02 -9.06 -1.58
N PRO A 123 -27.93 -9.65 -0.77
CA PRO A 123 -28.83 -8.85 0.08
C PRO A 123 -28.11 -8.08 1.19
N ILE A 124 -26.84 -8.44 1.53
CA ILE A 124 -26.05 -7.80 2.58
C ILE A 124 -25.02 -6.87 1.97
N VAL A 125 -24.26 -7.34 0.97
CA VAL A 125 -23.22 -6.57 0.29
C VAL A 125 -23.05 -7.05 -1.15
N ASP A 126 -22.87 -6.12 -2.08
CA ASP A 126 -22.55 -6.40 -3.49
C ASP A 126 -21.21 -5.72 -3.84
N CYS A 127 -20.15 -6.51 -4.00
CA CYS A 127 -18.81 -6.02 -4.30
C CYS A 127 -18.49 -6.18 -5.77
N GLY A 128 -18.50 -5.07 -6.49
CA GLY A 128 -17.97 -5.02 -7.84
C GLY A 128 -18.86 -5.57 -8.94
N SER A 129 -20.10 -5.91 -8.65
CA SER A 129 -21.06 -6.29 -9.67
C SER A 129 -21.65 -5.02 -10.29
N THR A 130 -21.17 -4.64 -11.48
CA THR A 130 -21.93 -3.73 -12.31
C THR A 130 -23.11 -4.47 -12.93
N ALA A 131 -24.13 -3.74 -13.42
CA ALA A 131 -25.23 -4.33 -14.22
C ALA A 131 -24.72 -5.15 -15.44
N GLU A 132 -23.47 -4.99 -15.79
CA GLU A 132 -22.77 -5.65 -16.91
C GLU A 132 -21.88 -6.83 -16.43
N GLY A 133 -21.87 -7.14 -15.13
CA GLY A 133 -21.08 -8.20 -14.54
C GLY A 133 -19.57 -7.90 -14.39
N THR A 134 -19.19 -6.63 -14.46
CA THR A 134 -17.79 -6.21 -14.32
C THR A 134 -17.48 -5.92 -12.85
N ILE A 135 -16.48 -6.58 -12.31
CA ILE A 135 -15.98 -6.30 -10.96
C ILE A 135 -15.26 -4.93 -10.97
N ARG A 136 -15.71 -4.03 -10.08
CA ARG A 136 -15.04 -2.74 -9.85
C ARG A 136 -13.83 -2.95 -8.91
N ASN A 137 -12.76 -3.54 -9.45
CA ASN A 137 -11.56 -3.91 -8.71
C ASN A 137 -10.38 -3.03 -9.15
N TYR A 138 -9.67 -2.47 -8.20
CA TYR A 138 -8.50 -1.62 -8.39
C TYR A 138 -7.29 -2.22 -7.73
N ALA A 139 -6.30 -2.60 -8.54
CA ALA A 139 -5.09 -3.23 -8.07
C ALA A 139 -3.93 -2.22 -7.96
N PHE A 140 -3.10 -2.43 -6.94
CA PHE A 140 -1.92 -1.62 -6.67
C PHE A 140 -0.73 -2.51 -6.30
N ASP A 141 0.48 -2.12 -6.73
CA ASP A 141 1.70 -2.52 -6.03
C ASP A 141 1.84 -1.66 -4.78
N VAL A 142 2.00 -2.30 -3.64
CA VAL A 142 2.10 -1.63 -2.35
C VAL A 142 3.45 -1.86 -1.73
N TYR A 143 4.10 -0.77 -1.35
CA TYR A 143 5.44 -0.76 -0.76
C TYR A 143 5.36 -0.24 0.67
N SER A 144 5.80 -1.07 1.64
CA SER A 144 5.81 -0.73 3.05
C SER A 144 7.19 -0.22 3.48
N PHE A 145 7.21 0.93 4.14
CA PHE A 145 8.45 1.58 4.57
C PHE A 145 8.54 1.72 6.09
N TRP A 146 7.43 1.71 6.77
CA TRP A 146 7.34 1.79 8.21
C TRP A 146 6.22 0.89 8.72
N SER A 147 6.57 0.02 9.65
CA SER A 147 5.60 -0.86 10.32
C SER A 147 6.03 -1.03 11.77
N PRO A 148 5.22 -0.61 12.74
CA PRO A 148 5.51 -0.86 14.14
C PRO A 148 5.37 -2.34 14.45
N LYS A 149 5.77 -2.75 15.64
CA LYS A 149 5.42 -4.09 16.14
C LYS A 149 3.91 -4.21 16.17
N ALA A 150 3.40 -5.38 15.74
CA ALA A 150 1.98 -5.66 15.73
C ALA A 150 1.36 -5.34 17.11
N VAL A 151 0.31 -4.55 17.09
CA VAL A 151 -0.51 -4.23 18.26
C VAL A 151 -1.88 -4.85 18.01
N ASP A 152 -2.43 -5.53 19.01
CA ASP A 152 -3.82 -5.96 18.96
C ASP A 152 -4.70 -4.70 18.95
N GLN A 153 -5.47 -4.53 17.87
CA GLN A 153 -6.31 -3.36 17.65
C GLN A 153 -7.77 -3.72 17.87
N GLU A 154 -8.47 -2.85 18.56
CA GLU A 154 -9.94 -2.89 18.57
C GLU A 154 -10.47 -2.04 17.40
N PRO A 155 -11.30 -2.60 16.50
CA PRO A 155 -11.91 -1.84 15.42
C PRO A 155 -12.94 -0.82 15.94
N PRO A 156 -13.16 0.30 15.20
CA PRO A 156 -12.50 0.63 13.97
C PRO A 156 -11.14 1.31 14.16
N GLY A 157 -10.15 0.94 13.34
CA GLY A 157 -9.00 1.80 13.08
C GLY A 157 -9.34 2.89 12.06
N ILE A 158 -8.39 3.80 11.79
CA ILE A 158 -8.54 4.85 10.79
C ILE A 158 -7.54 4.62 9.66
N THR A 159 -8.02 4.58 8.42
CA THR A 159 -7.18 4.55 7.23
C THR A 159 -7.36 5.85 6.45
N GLY A 160 -6.28 6.44 5.97
CA GLY A 160 -6.28 7.66 5.18
C GLY A 160 -5.53 7.51 3.88
N PHE A 161 -6.10 8.02 2.78
CA PHE A 161 -5.44 8.09 1.47
C PHE A 161 -5.18 9.52 1.06
N SER A 162 -3.95 9.79 0.55
CA SER A 162 -3.61 11.00 -0.20
C SER A 162 -3.07 10.59 -1.55
N PHE A 163 -3.67 11.09 -2.63
CA PHE A 163 -3.27 10.80 -4.01
C PHE A 163 -2.33 11.86 -4.53
N CYS A 164 -1.21 11.45 -5.13
CA CYS A 164 -0.08 12.30 -5.47
C CYS A 164 0.31 12.17 -6.94
N THR A 165 0.88 13.25 -7.51
CA THR A 165 1.41 13.26 -8.87
C THR A 165 2.90 13.58 -8.90
N TYR A 166 3.62 12.98 -9.84
CA TYR A 166 4.99 13.38 -10.14
C TYR A 166 5.00 14.71 -10.92
N SER A 167 6.04 15.49 -10.73
CA SER A 167 6.28 16.74 -11.41
C SER A 167 7.80 16.98 -11.53
N PRO A 168 8.27 17.99 -12.24
CA PRO A 168 9.69 18.31 -12.27
C PRO A 168 10.32 18.58 -10.90
N THR A 169 9.52 18.97 -9.91
CA THR A 169 9.94 19.22 -8.53
C THR A 169 9.54 18.12 -7.54
N ASN A 170 8.73 17.16 -7.99
CA ASN A 170 8.31 15.96 -7.22
C ASN A 170 8.56 14.72 -8.06
N THR A 171 9.80 14.28 -8.13
CA THR A 171 10.21 13.05 -8.84
C THR A 171 10.20 11.85 -7.91
N GLU A 172 10.33 10.63 -8.44
CA GLU A 172 10.49 9.44 -7.62
C GLU A 172 11.68 9.57 -6.65
N GLN A 173 12.77 10.21 -7.04
CA GLN A 173 13.91 10.43 -6.14
C GLN A 173 13.53 11.37 -4.97
N VAL A 174 12.76 12.43 -5.22
CA VAL A 174 12.26 13.33 -4.17
C VAL A 174 11.34 12.57 -3.21
N LEU A 175 10.50 11.68 -3.74
CA LEU A 175 9.67 10.80 -2.91
C LEU A 175 10.54 9.88 -2.03
N LEU A 176 11.58 9.25 -2.58
CA LEU A 176 12.49 8.38 -1.84
C LEU A 176 13.23 9.13 -0.73
N ASP A 177 13.72 10.35 -1.02
CA ASP A 177 14.38 11.21 -0.04
C ASP A 177 13.40 11.65 1.08
N GLY A 178 12.14 11.90 0.68
CA GLY A 178 11.05 12.22 1.60
C GLY A 178 10.73 11.06 2.55
N ILE A 179 10.70 9.83 2.03
CA ILE A 179 10.51 8.59 2.82
C ILE A 179 11.62 8.46 3.88
N ASP A 180 12.90 8.68 3.51
CA ASP A 180 14.02 8.62 4.46
C ASP A 180 13.89 9.66 5.57
N SER A 181 13.53 10.88 5.18
CA SER A 181 13.35 11.97 6.14
C SER A 181 12.19 11.69 7.09
N TYR A 182 11.09 11.16 6.56
CA TYR A 182 9.90 10.83 7.34
C TYR A 182 10.16 9.64 8.30
N ASN A 183 10.84 8.59 7.83
CA ASN A 183 11.23 7.47 8.67
C ASN A 183 12.16 7.92 9.80
N SER A 184 13.14 8.78 9.51
CA SER A 184 14.05 9.34 10.52
C SER A 184 13.29 10.15 11.59
N TRP A 185 12.26 10.89 11.16
CA TRP A 185 11.37 11.61 12.09
C TRP A 185 10.52 10.63 12.93
N LEU A 186 9.96 9.59 12.32
CA LEU A 186 9.22 8.55 13.03
C LEU A 186 10.08 7.85 14.08
N ASP A 187 11.32 7.49 13.72
CA ASP A 187 12.29 6.91 14.67
C ASP A 187 12.51 7.83 15.87
N LEU A 188 12.70 9.13 15.61
CA LEU A 188 12.94 10.11 16.69
C LEU A 188 11.74 10.27 17.62
N VAL A 189 10.51 10.34 17.08
CA VAL A 189 9.31 10.57 17.92
C VAL A 189 8.83 9.32 18.63
N THR A 190 9.28 8.14 18.20
CA THR A 190 8.98 6.85 18.85
C THR A 190 10.11 6.37 19.75
N GLU A 191 11.25 7.08 19.80
CA GLU A 191 12.38 6.72 20.65
C GLU A 191 11.98 6.75 22.14
N GLY A 192 12.17 5.63 22.83
CA GLY A 192 11.86 5.49 24.26
C GLY A 192 10.36 5.35 24.59
N VAL A 193 9.50 5.20 23.58
CA VAL A 193 8.08 4.89 23.79
C VAL A 193 7.92 3.39 24.02
N ASP A 194 7.48 2.99 25.22
CA ASP A 194 7.34 1.57 25.60
C ASP A 194 6.29 0.82 24.75
N GLN A 195 5.25 1.51 24.31
CA GLN A 195 4.23 0.99 23.42
C GLN A 195 3.96 2.02 22.31
N PRO A 196 4.65 1.92 21.16
CA PRO A 196 4.35 2.78 20.03
C PRO A 196 2.94 2.45 19.52
N SER A 197 2.20 3.48 19.10
CA SER A 197 0.92 3.31 18.46
C SER A 197 1.03 2.45 17.20
N ALA A 198 -0.03 1.75 16.83
CA ALA A 198 -0.08 0.91 15.63
C ALA A 198 -0.17 1.74 14.34
N TYR A 199 0.63 2.80 14.24
CA TYR A 199 0.74 3.57 13.02
C TYR A 199 1.63 2.86 12.00
N PHE A 200 1.20 2.82 10.74
CA PHE A 200 2.05 2.49 9.61
C PHE A 200 1.67 3.32 8.38
N TYR A 201 2.56 3.34 7.40
CA TYR A 201 2.24 3.91 6.10
C TYR A 201 2.84 3.09 4.96
N ASN A 202 2.18 3.16 3.81
CA ASN A 202 2.55 2.48 2.59
C ASN A 202 2.46 3.44 1.42
N ILE A 203 3.24 3.16 0.36
CA ILE A 203 3.07 3.78 -0.95
C ILE A 203 2.36 2.80 -1.87
N HIS A 204 1.29 3.25 -2.50
CA HIS A 204 0.48 2.52 -3.46
C HIS A 204 0.77 3.02 -4.87
N VAL A 205 1.19 2.15 -5.76
CA VAL A 205 1.42 2.45 -7.18
C VAL A 205 0.33 1.76 -8.00
N PRO A 206 -0.49 2.49 -8.76
CA PRO A 206 -1.60 1.92 -9.52
C PRO A 206 -1.16 0.88 -10.55
N ARG A 207 -1.95 -0.20 -10.68
CA ARG A 207 -1.80 -1.27 -11.68
C ARG A 207 -2.93 -1.27 -12.71
N PHE A 208 -3.66 -0.19 -12.84
CA PHE A 208 -4.75 -0.03 -13.80
C PHE A 208 -4.47 1.16 -14.73
N GLU A 209 -4.80 0.98 -16.01
CA GLU A 209 -4.53 2.00 -17.04
C GLU A 209 -5.68 2.99 -17.19
N THR A 210 -6.90 2.57 -16.87
CA THR A 210 -8.09 3.41 -17.05
C THR A 210 -8.65 3.82 -15.70
N PRO A 211 -8.69 5.13 -15.41
CA PRO A 211 -9.33 5.64 -14.21
C PRO A 211 -10.80 5.23 -14.18
N ILE A 212 -11.31 4.91 -12.98
CA ILE A 212 -12.76 4.82 -12.81
C ILE A 212 -13.34 6.22 -12.95
N GLU A 213 -14.38 6.35 -13.76
CA GLU A 213 -15.13 7.59 -13.87
C GLU A 213 -15.60 8.05 -12.49
N GLY A 214 -15.26 9.27 -12.12
CA GLY A 214 -15.53 9.83 -10.80
C GLY A 214 -14.54 9.48 -9.69
N SER A 215 -13.65 8.50 -9.87
CA SER A 215 -12.59 8.18 -8.92
C SER A 215 -11.35 9.06 -9.16
N GLN A 216 -10.73 9.50 -8.07
CA GLN A 216 -9.46 10.22 -8.16
C GLN A 216 -8.26 9.28 -8.36
N ALA A 217 -8.38 8.01 -7.99
CA ALA A 217 -7.26 7.06 -7.95
C ALA A 217 -6.50 6.91 -9.27
N GLY A 218 -7.15 7.03 -10.41
CA GLY A 218 -6.50 6.88 -11.71
C GLY A 218 -5.92 8.17 -12.32
N ALA A 219 -6.08 9.31 -11.65
CA ALA A 219 -5.52 10.59 -12.09
C ALA A 219 -4.13 10.86 -11.49
N TYR A 220 -3.62 9.94 -10.64
CA TYR A 220 -2.42 10.13 -9.84
C TYR A 220 -1.40 9.02 -10.07
N ASP A 221 -0.13 9.32 -9.86
CA ASP A 221 0.98 8.41 -10.08
C ASP A 221 1.18 7.45 -8.91
N TYR A 222 0.88 7.92 -7.69
CA TYR A 222 0.96 7.11 -6.47
C TYR A 222 0.01 7.64 -5.39
N ALA A 223 -0.18 6.85 -4.33
CA ALA A 223 -0.89 7.30 -3.16
C ALA A 223 -0.13 6.93 -1.88
N TYR A 224 -0.20 7.79 -0.87
CA TYR A 224 0.09 7.42 0.50
C TYR A 224 -1.15 6.76 1.09
N LEU A 225 -0.96 5.61 1.72
CA LEU A 225 -1.90 5.07 2.69
C LEU A 225 -1.29 5.23 4.08
N HIS A 226 -2.03 5.84 4.98
CA HIS A 226 -1.74 5.91 6.40
C HIS A 226 -2.75 5.08 7.16
N PHE A 227 -2.31 4.41 8.21
CA PHE A 227 -3.17 3.71 9.15
C PHE A 227 -2.87 4.18 10.57
N TRP A 228 -3.92 4.45 11.34
CA TRP A 228 -3.88 4.78 12.76
C TRP A 228 -4.83 3.87 13.52
N GLU A 229 -4.46 3.46 14.73
CA GLU A 229 -5.29 2.60 15.56
C GLU A 229 -6.59 3.28 16.03
N SER A 230 -6.61 4.63 16.08
CA SER A 230 -7.78 5.40 16.45
C SER A 230 -7.69 6.84 15.92
N GLU A 231 -8.82 7.54 15.96
CA GLU A 231 -8.92 8.96 15.63
C GLU A 231 -8.06 9.83 16.58
N GLU A 232 -7.99 9.46 17.87
CA GLU A 232 -7.16 10.15 18.85
C GLU A 232 -5.66 10.08 18.46
N VAL A 233 -5.18 8.89 18.11
CA VAL A 233 -3.79 8.69 17.67
C VAL A 233 -3.51 9.44 16.37
N ARG A 234 -4.47 9.46 15.43
CA ARG A 234 -4.36 10.24 14.21
C ARG A 234 -4.19 11.73 14.48
N GLN A 235 -5.03 12.31 15.35
CA GLN A 235 -4.98 13.74 15.70
C GLN A 235 -3.67 14.08 16.42
N GLN A 236 -3.23 13.25 17.36
CA GLN A 236 -1.96 13.43 18.05
C GLN A 236 -0.77 13.38 17.09
N GLY A 237 -0.74 12.39 16.19
CA GLY A 237 0.30 12.25 15.17
C GLY A 237 0.34 13.44 14.20
N SER A 238 -0.84 13.92 13.74
CA SER A 238 -0.93 15.09 12.86
C SER A 238 -0.40 16.36 13.55
N ALA A 239 -0.82 16.60 14.79
CA ALA A 239 -0.35 17.78 15.55
C ALA A 239 1.16 17.73 15.79
N LEU A 240 1.71 16.54 16.05
CA LEU A 240 3.14 16.34 16.22
C LEU A 240 3.91 16.62 14.93
N PHE A 241 3.42 16.12 13.79
CA PHE A 241 4.01 16.35 12.48
C PHE A 241 3.98 17.84 12.08
N GLU A 242 2.85 18.52 12.26
CA GLU A 242 2.72 19.95 12.01
C GLU A 242 3.69 20.78 12.87
N SER A 243 3.83 20.43 14.15
CA SER A 243 4.74 21.12 15.06
C SER A 243 6.22 20.96 14.69
N SER A 244 6.56 19.89 13.97
CA SER A 244 7.93 19.64 13.50
C SER A 244 8.38 20.59 12.39
N GLY A 245 7.47 21.34 11.78
CA GLY A 245 7.75 22.23 10.62
C GLY A 245 8.00 21.46 9.32
N SER A 246 7.75 20.15 9.31
CA SER A 246 7.97 19.27 8.14
C SER A 246 6.84 19.36 7.10
N ALA A 247 5.75 20.08 7.40
CA ALA A 247 4.67 20.30 6.47
C ALA A 247 5.14 21.20 5.32
N ASN A 248 5.31 20.62 4.12
CA ASN A 248 5.72 21.35 2.93
C ASN A 248 4.56 22.19 2.37
N ALA A 249 4.86 23.45 2.01
CA ALA A 249 3.90 24.33 1.34
C ALA A 249 3.52 23.87 -0.08
N ASP A 250 4.34 23.03 -0.71
CA ASP A 250 4.15 22.50 -2.06
C ASP A 250 3.82 21.00 -1.98
N ASN A 251 2.74 20.64 -1.28
CA ASN A 251 2.27 19.26 -1.20
C ASN A 251 1.72 18.82 -2.58
N PRO A 252 2.33 17.82 -3.25
CA PRO A 252 1.87 17.30 -4.54
C PRO A 252 0.63 16.41 -4.43
N CYS A 253 0.10 16.24 -3.22
CA CYS A 253 -0.95 15.29 -2.90
C CYS A 253 -2.28 15.99 -2.59
N THR A 254 -3.37 15.26 -2.76
CA THR A 254 -4.70 15.69 -2.32
C THR A 254 -4.80 15.79 -0.80
N GLU A 255 -5.88 16.37 -0.31
CA GLU A 255 -6.29 16.20 1.08
C GLU A 255 -6.49 14.72 1.41
N ILE A 256 -6.30 14.36 2.68
CA ILE A 256 -6.45 12.98 3.14
C ILE A 256 -7.92 12.60 3.16
N MET A 257 -8.25 11.52 2.45
CA MET A 257 -9.57 10.89 2.46
C MET A 257 -9.59 9.81 3.55
N LEU A 258 -10.44 9.97 4.56
CA LEU A 258 -10.47 9.09 5.73
C LEU A 258 -11.53 8.01 5.63
N TYR A 259 -11.21 6.84 6.18
CA TYR A 259 -12.07 5.66 6.24
C TYR A 259 -11.99 5.03 7.63
N ASP A 260 -13.12 4.54 8.13
CA ASP A 260 -13.14 3.58 9.23
C ASP A 260 -12.68 2.21 8.73
N SER A 261 -11.78 1.58 9.45
CA SER A 261 -11.09 0.36 9.03
C SER A 261 -11.45 -0.83 9.93
N TYR A 262 -11.99 -1.89 9.32
CA TYR A 262 -12.46 -3.09 10.01
C TYR A 262 -11.72 -4.32 9.49
N PRO A 263 -10.89 -5.00 10.30
CA PRO A 263 -10.21 -6.22 9.86
C PRO A 263 -11.21 -7.36 9.66
N TYR A 264 -11.16 -8.00 8.48
CA TYR A 264 -12.03 -9.14 8.14
C TYR A 264 -11.29 -10.47 8.22
N ARG A 265 -10.00 -10.47 7.87
CA ARG A 265 -9.14 -11.65 7.90
C ARG A 265 -7.72 -11.25 8.27
N ASN A 266 -7.06 -12.05 9.12
CA ASN A 266 -5.64 -11.89 9.44
C ASN A 266 -5.00 -13.27 9.63
N LYS A 267 -4.25 -13.72 8.62
CA LYS A 267 -3.47 -14.96 8.57
C LYS A 267 -2.01 -14.69 8.13
N LEU A 268 -1.56 -13.40 8.22
CA LEU A 268 -0.17 -13.01 7.92
C LEU A 268 0.79 -13.41 9.03
#